data_65feba2f36d42a63a192278d19e7ef52
#
_entry.id   65feba2f36d42a63a192278d19e7ef52
#
_cell.length_a   1.000
_cell.length_b   1.000
_cell.length_c   1.000
_cell.angle_alpha   90.00
_cell.angle_beta   90.00
_cell.angle_gamma   90.00
#
_symmetry.space_group_name_H-M   'P 1'
#
loop_
_entity.id
_entity.type
_entity.pdbx_description
1 polymer ?
#
loop_
_entity_poly.entity_id
_entity_poly.type
_entity_poly.pdbx_seq_one_letter_code
_entity_poly.pdbx_strand_id
1 'polypeptide(L)'
;YFENHTYDCVIIEDNFPRIRIRDFLVQIKLHGQPIVIVLSDALAPDYLESLLNAGADDYLTEPFALKDLDIKIQSVYKNGILKPRRIYRFKDIVMDTTARTCSCHGKALTLTKNEYKLLSILIAHPYQPFGVSYLFEQVWGSSTYEDGTSIPALISNVIMKLRLANNEQEYIKRFGKDSYKMAF
;
A
#
# COMPACT_ATOMS: atom_id res chain seq x y z
N TYR A 1 -7.21 13.38 8.59
CA TYR A 1 -7.13 12.49 7.40
C TYR A 1 -6.12 11.37 7.63
N PHE A 2 -4.92 11.69 8.19
CA PHE A 2 -3.86 10.70 8.43
C PHE A 2 -4.14 9.75 9.60
N GLU A 3 -4.98 10.12 10.54
CA GLU A 3 -5.30 9.32 11.73
C GLU A 3 -5.99 7.99 11.42
N ASN A 4 -6.67 7.89 10.27
CA ASN A 4 -7.47 6.73 9.88
C ASN A 4 -7.02 6.05 8.57
N HIS A 5 -5.96 6.54 7.92
CA HIS A 5 -5.50 6.03 6.62
C HIS A 5 -3.99 5.88 6.61
N THR A 6 -3.51 4.79 6.03
CA THR A 6 -2.09 4.58 5.75
C THR A 6 -1.81 4.89 4.28
N TYR A 7 -0.80 5.69 4.04
CA TYR A 7 -0.35 6.05 2.70
C TYR A 7 1.05 5.49 2.46
N ASP A 8 1.34 5.13 1.23
CA ASP A 8 2.65 4.64 0.80
C ASP A 8 3.58 5.76 0.41
N CYS A 9 3.00 6.75 -0.24
CA CYS A 9 3.67 7.94 -0.71
C CYS A 9 2.74 9.14 -0.51
N VAL A 10 3.32 10.24 -0.07
CA VAL A 10 2.66 11.53 0.06
C VAL A 10 3.43 12.51 -0.80
N ILE A 11 2.74 13.17 -1.71
CA ILE A 11 3.28 14.27 -2.51
C ILE A 11 2.62 15.54 -2.01
N ILE A 12 3.39 16.53 -1.65
CA ILE A 12 2.89 17.77 -1.06
C ILE A 12 3.65 18.98 -1.57
N GLU A 13 2.93 20.05 -1.83
CA GLU A 13 3.53 21.36 -2.13
C GLU A 13 3.96 22.07 -0.84
N ASP A 14 5.13 22.71 -0.86
CA ASP A 14 5.68 23.40 0.31
C ASP A 14 5.01 24.73 0.64
N ASN A 15 4.35 25.36 -0.35
CA ASN A 15 3.62 26.62 -0.21
C ASN A 15 2.14 26.45 0.17
N PHE A 16 1.74 25.28 0.69
CA PHE A 16 0.34 25.03 1.05
C PHE A 16 -0.13 26.01 2.15
N PRO A 17 -1.20 26.79 1.90
CA PRO A 17 -1.64 27.83 2.82
C PRO A 17 -2.03 27.26 4.19
N ARG A 18 -1.57 27.90 5.26
CA ARG A 18 -1.81 27.57 6.67
C ARG A 18 -1.11 26.32 7.21
N ILE A 19 -0.26 25.66 6.43
CA ILE A 19 0.53 24.52 6.90
C ILE A 19 2.01 24.93 6.91
N ARG A 20 2.66 24.80 8.08
CA ARG A 20 4.12 24.83 8.15
C ARG A 20 4.64 23.48 7.69
N ILE A 21 5.17 23.42 6.47
CA ILE A 21 5.58 22.17 5.83
C ILE A 21 6.48 21.32 6.73
N ARG A 22 7.41 21.90 7.47
CA ARG A 22 8.33 21.16 8.36
C ARG A 22 7.58 20.48 9.51
N ASP A 23 6.66 21.17 10.15
CA ASP A 23 5.85 20.61 11.25
C ASP A 23 4.98 19.45 10.73
N PHE A 24 4.46 19.62 9.52
CA PHE A 24 3.66 18.60 8.85
C PHE A 24 4.48 17.37 8.47
N LEU A 25 5.72 17.53 7.98
CA LEU A 25 6.64 16.44 7.68
C LEU A 25 6.94 15.59 8.92
N VAL A 26 7.21 16.24 10.05
CA VAL A 26 7.41 15.54 11.33
C VAL A 26 6.17 14.74 11.71
N GLN A 27 4.99 15.34 11.62
CA GLN A 27 3.73 14.66 11.97
C GLN A 27 3.44 13.46 11.04
N ILE A 28 3.63 13.58 9.74
CA ILE A 28 3.46 12.47 8.81
C ILE A 28 4.36 11.28 9.17
N LYS A 29 5.61 11.55 9.50
CA LYS A 29 6.57 10.48 9.84
C LYS A 29 6.24 9.78 11.16
N LEU A 30 5.53 10.43 12.07
CA LEU A 30 5.03 9.80 13.29
C LEU A 30 3.85 8.84 13.03
N HIS A 31 3.07 9.06 11.95
CA HIS A 31 1.83 8.33 11.67
C HIS A 31 1.94 7.23 10.60
N GLY A 32 3.12 6.67 10.35
CA GLY A 32 3.24 5.52 9.45
C GLY A 32 4.44 5.53 8.52
N GLN A 33 5.25 6.56 8.56
CA GLN A 33 6.48 6.70 7.76
C GLN A 33 6.28 6.49 6.24
N PRO A 34 5.31 7.14 5.59
CA PRO A 34 5.20 7.08 4.14
C PRO A 34 6.43 7.71 3.49
N ILE A 35 6.67 7.40 2.22
CA ILE A 35 7.58 8.18 1.39
C ILE A 35 6.98 9.56 1.22
N VAL A 36 7.75 10.63 1.47
CA VAL A 36 7.27 12.00 1.29
C VAL A 36 8.15 12.71 0.27
N ILE A 37 7.53 13.14 -0.82
CA ILE A 37 8.16 13.97 -1.86
C ILE A 37 7.55 15.36 -1.77
N VAL A 38 8.41 16.37 -1.61
CA VAL A 38 7.97 17.77 -1.56
C VAL A 38 8.13 18.40 -2.93
N LEU A 39 7.07 19.03 -3.43
CA LEU A 39 7.11 19.89 -4.61
C LEU A 39 7.37 21.32 -4.12
N SER A 40 8.37 21.99 -4.72
CA SER A 40 8.80 23.33 -4.29
C SER A 40 9.15 24.19 -5.49
N ASP A 41 8.77 25.46 -5.44
CA ASP A 41 9.24 26.49 -6.36
C ASP A 41 10.56 27.15 -5.89
N ALA A 42 11.00 26.82 -4.68
CA ALA A 42 12.23 27.35 -4.11
C ALA A 42 13.47 26.68 -4.71
N LEU A 43 14.45 27.47 -5.09
CA LEU A 43 15.74 27.02 -5.63
C LEU A 43 16.89 27.15 -4.61
N ALA A 44 16.61 27.66 -3.40
CA ALA A 44 17.63 27.86 -2.36
C ALA A 44 18.07 26.50 -1.77
N PRO A 45 19.36 26.12 -1.92
CA PRO A 45 19.84 24.81 -1.45
C PRO A 45 19.59 24.57 0.05
N ASP A 46 19.84 25.58 0.88
CA ASP A 46 19.67 25.51 2.33
C ASP A 46 18.21 25.23 2.73
N TYR A 47 17.26 25.78 1.98
CA TYR A 47 15.83 25.51 2.20
C TYR A 47 15.49 24.08 1.84
N LEU A 48 15.94 23.60 0.68
CA LEU A 48 15.70 22.22 0.22
C LEU A 48 16.34 21.20 1.17
N GLU A 49 17.56 21.45 1.64
CA GLU A 49 18.20 20.63 2.67
C GLU A 49 17.38 20.60 3.96
N SER A 50 16.80 21.72 4.35
CA SER A 50 15.94 21.80 5.54
C SER A 50 14.67 20.95 5.44
N LEU A 51 14.13 20.72 4.23
CA LEU A 51 12.99 19.84 4.00
C LEU A 51 13.39 18.38 4.20
N LEU A 52 14.54 17.97 3.68
CA LEU A 52 15.08 16.62 3.89
C LEU A 52 15.33 16.35 5.38
N ASN A 53 15.95 17.29 6.09
CA ASN A 53 16.21 17.21 7.52
C ASN A 53 14.90 17.17 8.36
N ALA A 54 13.82 17.75 7.85
CA ALA A 54 12.51 17.70 8.48
C ALA A 54 11.74 16.38 8.24
N GLY A 55 12.27 15.50 7.36
CA GLY A 55 11.70 14.19 7.10
C GLY A 55 11.15 13.98 5.70
N ALA A 56 11.35 14.88 4.75
CA ALA A 56 11.11 14.58 3.34
C ALA A 56 12.13 13.54 2.85
N ASP A 57 11.69 12.58 2.03
CA ASP A 57 12.58 11.59 1.43
C ASP A 57 13.23 12.10 0.15
N ASP A 58 12.55 13.00 -0.55
CA ASP A 58 13.07 13.70 -1.71
C ASP A 58 12.28 14.98 -1.97
N TYR A 59 12.75 15.80 -2.89
CA TYR A 59 12.04 16.98 -3.37
C TYR A 59 12.12 17.09 -4.89
N LEU A 60 11.19 17.83 -5.49
CA LEU A 60 11.15 18.14 -6.91
C LEU A 60 10.87 19.63 -7.10
N THR A 61 11.76 20.32 -7.82
CA THR A 61 11.62 21.77 -8.03
C THR A 61 10.84 22.07 -9.31
N GLU A 62 9.95 23.05 -9.22
CA GLU A 62 9.20 23.54 -10.38
C GLU A 62 10.05 24.46 -11.28
N PRO A 63 9.84 24.38 -12.63
CA PRO A 63 8.94 23.50 -13.35
C PRO A 63 9.51 22.09 -13.56
N PHE A 64 8.66 21.06 -13.46
CA PHE A 64 9.06 19.67 -13.69
C PHE A 64 8.10 18.96 -14.67
N ALA A 65 8.58 17.92 -15.33
CA ALA A 65 7.73 17.04 -16.11
C ALA A 65 7.18 15.88 -15.23
N LEU A 66 6.01 15.36 -15.56
CA LEU A 66 5.43 14.20 -14.85
C LEU A 66 6.39 12.98 -14.81
N LYS A 67 7.24 12.86 -15.84
CA LYS A 67 8.28 11.83 -15.90
C LYS A 67 9.33 11.98 -14.80
N ASP A 68 9.67 13.22 -14.42
CA ASP A 68 10.65 13.47 -13.37
C ASP A 68 10.10 13.05 -12.01
N LEU A 69 8.82 13.31 -11.77
CA LEU A 69 8.12 12.84 -10.58
C LEU A 69 8.07 11.30 -10.51
N ASP A 70 7.76 10.62 -11.64
CA ASP A 70 7.76 9.16 -11.70
C ASP A 70 9.16 8.59 -11.41
N ILE A 71 10.21 9.17 -11.98
CA ILE A 71 11.60 8.79 -11.71
C ILE A 71 11.94 8.95 -10.22
N LYS A 72 11.55 10.06 -9.60
CA LYS A 72 11.76 10.31 -8.17
C LYS A 72 11.07 9.27 -7.30
N ILE A 73 9.79 9.02 -7.54
CA ILE A 73 9.01 7.98 -6.85
C ILE A 73 9.72 6.63 -6.98
N GLN A 74 10.08 6.23 -8.20
CA GLN A 74 10.77 4.96 -8.44
C GLN A 74 12.15 4.90 -7.77
N SER A 75 12.90 6.00 -7.76
CA SER A 75 14.22 6.07 -7.13
C SER A 75 14.13 5.84 -5.62
N VAL A 76 13.21 6.52 -4.95
CA VAL A 76 13.02 6.35 -3.50
C VAL A 76 12.55 4.94 -3.17
N TYR A 77 11.70 4.34 -4.02
CA TYR A 77 11.29 2.95 -3.86
C TYR A 77 12.42 1.93 -4.12
N LYS A 78 13.27 2.17 -5.12
CA LYS A 78 14.36 1.25 -5.50
C LYS A 78 15.56 1.30 -4.55
N ASN A 79 15.89 2.48 -4.05
CA ASN A 79 17.04 2.68 -3.17
C ASN A 79 16.89 2.04 -1.78
N GLY A 80 15.79 1.35 -1.54
CA GLY A 80 15.68 0.39 -0.44
C GLY A 80 15.64 1.00 0.96
N ILE A 81 15.63 2.32 1.05
CA ILE A 81 15.75 3.00 2.34
C ILE A 81 14.46 2.91 3.13
N LEU A 82 13.42 2.44 2.64
CA LEU A 82 12.25 2.03 3.42
C LEU A 82 11.18 1.53 2.42
N LYS A 83 11.11 0.24 2.20
CA LYS A 83 9.78 -0.31 2.04
C LYS A 83 9.15 -0.12 3.41
N PRO A 84 8.22 0.80 3.60
CA PRO A 84 7.62 0.97 4.91
C PRO A 84 7.11 -0.39 5.33
N ARG A 85 7.46 -0.79 6.54
CA ARG A 85 6.96 -2.05 7.11
C ARG A 85 5.45 -1.89 7.22
N ARG A 86 4.73 -2.37 6.20
CA ARG A 86 3.28 -2.28 6.19
C ARG A 86 2.74 -3.47 6.91
N ILE A 87 2.14 -3.20 8.04
CA ILE A 87 1.34 -4.17 8.74
C ILE A 87 -0.11 -3.83 8.47
N TYR A 88 -0.72 -4.55 7.55
CA TYR A 88 -2.17 -4.48 7.37
C TYR A 88 -2.86 -5.27 8.47
N ARG A 89 -3.89 -4.66 9.05
CA ARG A 89 -4.74 -5.30 10.05
C ARG A 89 -6.19 -5.21 9.60
N PHE A 90 -6.85 -6.34 9.55
CA PHE A 90 -8.27 -6.41 9.26
C PHE A 90 -8.90 -7.52 10.09
N LYS A 91 -9.76 -7.16 11.05
CA LYS A 91 -10.25 -8.11 12.06
C LYS A 91 -9.05 -8.83 12.69
N ASP A 92 -9.04 -10.15 12.65
CA ASP A 92 -7.98 -11.00 13.21
C ASP A 92 -6.81 -11.25 12.26
N ILE A 93 -6.89 -10.74 11.02
CA ILE A 93 -5.81 -10.89 10.05
C ILE A 93 -4.75 -9.82 10.32
N VAL A 94 -3.50 -10.25 10.40
CA VAL A 94 -2.31 -9.40 10.46
C VAL A 94 -1.36 -9.83 9.36
N MET A 95 -1.05 -8.92 8.45
CA MET A 95 -0.18 -9.16 7.31
C MET A 95 0.99 -8.18 7.34
N ASP A 96 2.22 -8.70 7.47
CA ASP A 96 3.46 -7.92 7.40
C ASP A 96 4.05 -8.04 6.00
N THR A 97 4.01 -6.95 5.22
CA THR A 97 4.48 -6.97 3.83
C THR A 97 6.00 -7.01 3.70
N THR A 98 6.73 -6.55 4.70
CA THR A 98 8.20 -6.58 4.71
C THR A 98 8.70 -7.97 5.01
N ALA A 99 8.17 -8.59 6.06
CA ALA A 99 8.50 -9.97 6.43
C ALA A 99 7.81 -11.01 5.52
N ARG A 100 6.85 -10.59 4.70
CA ARG A 100 5.97 -11.45 3.89
C ARG A 100 5.28 -12.54 4.71
N THR A 101 4.86 -12.18 5.90
CA THR A 101 4.12 -13.07 6.80
C THR A 101 2.66 -12.66 6.88
N CYS A 102 1.81 -13.65 7.14
CA CYS A 102 0.40 -13.45 7.40
C CYS A 102 -0.03 -14.33 8.57
N SER A 103 -0.85 -13.80 9.45
CA SER A 103 -1.48 -14.56 10.51
C SER A 103 -2.97 -14.21 10.59
N CYS A 104 -3.77 -15.14 11.10
CA CYS A 104 -5.18 -14.95 11.37
C CYS A 104 -5.50 -15.55 12.73
N HIS A 105 -6.17 -14.81 13.59
CA HIS A 105 -6.49 -15.22 14.97
C HIS A 105 -5.25 -15.75 15.72
N GLY A 106 -4.11 -15.07 15.54
CA GLY A 106 -2.83 -15.46 16.14
C GLY A 106 -2.12 -16.67 15.51
N LYS A 107 -2.74 -17.39 14.57
CA LYS A 107 -2.14 -18.54 13.87
C LYS A 107 -1.47 -18.08 12.56
N ALA A 108 -0.24 -18.52 12.31
CA ALA A 108 0.44 -18.26 11.04
C ALA A 108 -0.30 -18.92 9.88
N LEU A 109 -0.48 -18.17 8.78
CA LEU A 109 -1.08 -18.66 7.55
C LEU A 109 0.02 -18.92 6.50
N THR A 110 0.04 -20.14 5.97
CA THR A 110 0.92 -20.48 4.84
C THR A 110 0.20 -20.18 3.53
N LEU A 111 0.52 -19.01 2.95
CA LEU A 111 -0.03 -18.56 1.67
C LEU A 111 0.98 -18.78 0.55
N THR A 112 0.51 -19.20 -0.62
CA THR A 112 1.33 -19.16 -1.84
C THR A 112 1.60 -17.70 -2.26
N LYS A 113 2.53 -17.48 -3.18
CA LYS A 113 2.86 -16.14 -3.68
C LYS A 113 1.63 -15.40 -4.22
N ASN A 114 0.77 -16.10 -4.96
CA ASN A 114 -0.41 -15.51 -5.59
C ASN A 114 -1.54 -15.28 -4.56
N GLU A 115 -1.74 -16.20 -3.62
CA GLU A 115 -2.67 -16.01 -2.50
C GLU A 115 -2.26 -14.82 -1.62
N TYR A 116 -0.96 -14.69 -1.35
CA TYR A 116 -0.42 -13.57 -0.61
C TYR A 116 -0.67 -12.24 -1.34
N LYS A 117 -0.36 -12.18 -2.65
CA LYS A 117 -0.63 -10.99 -3.47
C LYS A 117 -2.12 -10.62 -3.47
N LEU A 118 -2.99 -11.60 -3.71
CA LEU A 118 -4.44 -11.39 -3.71
C LEU A 118 -4.93 -10.82 -2.38
N LEU A 119 -4.57 -11.46 -1.27
CA LEU A 119 -5.00 -11.01 0.05
C LEU A 119 -4.44 -9.62 0.39
N SER A 120 -3.20 -9.31 -0.02
CA SER A 120 -2.60 -7.99 0.21
C SER A 120 -3.32 -6.86 -0.52
N ILE A 121 -3.85 -7.11 -1.72
CA ILE A 121 -4.65 -6.13 -2.47
C ILE A 121 -5.97 -5.86 -1.74
N LEU A 122 -6.66 -6.93 -1.33
CA LEU A 122 -7.96 -6.81 -0.67
C LEU A 122 -7.84 -6.12 0.71
N ILE A 123 -6.85 -6.50 1.51
CA ILE A 123 -6.67 -5.97 2.87
C ILE A 123 -6.14 -4.54 2.89
N ALA A 124 -5.41 -4.12 1.85
CA ALA A 124 -4.94 -2.73 1.72
C ALA A 124 -6.09 -1.75 1.49
N HIS A 125 -7.18 -2.20 0.86
CA HIS A 125 -8.36 -1.38 0.55
C HIS A 125 -9.66 -2.14 0.93
N PRO A 126 -9.91 -2.37 2.21
CA PRO A 126 -10.92 -3.33 2.67
C PRO A 126 -12.36 -2.95 2.29
N TYR A 127 -12.63 -1.68 2.08
CA TYR A 127 -13.98 -1.19 1.69
C TYR A 127 -14.23 -1.21 0.18
N GLN A 128 -13.17 -1.32 -0.62
CA GLN A 128 -13.24 -1.25 -2.07
C GLN A 128 -13.52 -2.62 -2.68
N PRO A 129 -14.54 -2.77 -3.54
CA PRO A 129 -14.70 -3.96 -4.36
C PRO A 129 -13.72 -3.95 -5.54
N PHE A 130 -13.11 -5.09 -5.81
CA PHE A 130 -12.19 -5.30 -6.93
C PHE A 130 -12.76 -6.31 -7.91
N GLY A 131 -12.82 -5.94 -9.18
CA GLY A 131 -13.26 -6.83 -10.26
C GLY A 131 -12.26 -7.98 -10.52
N VAL A 132 -12.78 -9.11 -10.95
CA VAL A 132 -11.98 -10.31 -11.27
C VAL A 132 -10.87 -10.00 -12.28
N SER A 133 -11.15 -9.24 -13.34
CA SER A 133 -10.13 -8.88 -14.35
C SER A 133 -8.99 -8.05 -13.76
N TYR A 134 -9.31 -7.06 -12.92
CA TYR A 134 -8.31 -6.27 -12.22
C TYR A 134 -7.45 -7.12 -11.29
N LEU A 135 -8.07 -7.96 -10.46
CA LEU A 135 -7.35 -8.86 -9.56
C LEU A 135 -6.44 -9.82 -10.32
N PHE A 136 -6.92 -10.32 -11.46
CA PHE A 136 -6.12 -11.18 -12.34
C PHE A 136 -4.86 -10.47 -12.81
N GLU A 137 -4.99 -9.28 -13.39
CA GLU A 137 -3.86 -8.47 -13.86
C GLU A 137 -2.87 -8.16 -12.74
N GLN A 138 -3.36 -7.80 -11.55
CA GLN A 138 -2.50 -7.49 -10.41
C GLN A 138 -1.75 -8.72 -9.90
N VAL A 139 -2.37 -9.91 -9.88
CA VAL A 139 -1.76 -11.12 -9.33
C VAL A 139 -0.77 -11.75 -10.32
N TRP A 140 -1.15 -11.90 -11.59
CA TRP A 140 -0.34 -12.59 -12.61
C TRP A 140 0.37 -11.66 -13.59
N GLY A 141 -0.04 -10.38 -13.67
CA GLY A 141 0.45 -9.45 -14.70
C GLY A 141 -0.20 -9.72 -16.05
N SER A 142 0.50 -9.34 -17.12
CA SER A 142 0.06 -9.58 -18.49
C SER A 142 0.32 -11.03 -18.99
N SER A 143 0.73 -11.93 -18.08
CA SER A 143 0.95 -13.34 -18.44
C SER A 143 -0.39 -14.00 -18.75
N THR A 144 -0.45 -14.67 -19.87
CA THR A 144 -1.62 -15.46 -20.30
C THR A 144 -1.90 -16.61 -19.35
N TYR A 145 -3.15 -17.08 -19.33
CA TYR A 145 -3.70 -18.20 -18.57
C TYR A 145 -2.94 -19.53 -18.77
N GLU A 146 -1.71 -19.64 -18.30
CA GLU A 146 -0.94 -20.88 -18.52
C GLU A 146 -1.25 -21.99 -17.52
N ASP A 147 -1.78 -21.66 -16.32
CA ASP A 147 -1.95 -22.65 -15.23
C ASP A 147 -3.40 -23.03 -14.92
N GLY A 148 -4.39 -22.56 -15.67
CA GLY A 148 -5.81 -22.86 -15.41
C GLY A 148 -6.35 -22.30 -14.08
N THR A 149 -5.55 -21.55 -13.33
CA THR A 149 -5.95 -20.97 -12.03
C THR A 149 -6.74 -19.70 -12.25
N SER A 150 -7.95 -19.63 -11.71
CA SER A 150 -8.82 -18.45 -11.79
C SER A 150 -8.84 -17.67 -10.47
N ILE A 151 -9.19 -16.38 -10.53
CA ILE A 151 -9.40 -15.56 -9.32
C ILE A 151 -10.42 -16.19 -8.36
N PRO A 152 -11.59 -16.69 -8.82
CA PRO A 152 -12.53 -17.38 -7.93
C PRO A 152 -11.92 -18.59 -7.20
N ALA A 153 -11.12 -19.39 -7.87
CA ALA A 153 -10.43 -20.52 -7.26
C ALA A 153 -9.39 -20.06 -6.22
N LEU A 154 -8.61 -19.01 -6.56
CA LEU A 154 -7.63 -18.43 -5.65
C LEU A 154 -8.30 -17.82 -4.41
N ILE A 155 -9.42 -17.12 -4.56
CA ILE A 155 -10.26 -16.60 -3.47
C ILE A 155 -10.74 -17.75 -2.58
N SER A 156 -11.25 -18.83 -3.17
CA SER A 156 -11.74 -19.99 -2.42
C SER A 156 -10.63 -20.62 -1.58
N ASN A 157 -9.41 -20.73 -2.11
CA ASN A 157 -8.25 -21.24 -1.38
C ASN A 157 -7.88 -20.33 -0.19
N VAL A 158 -7.88 -19.03 -0.39
CA VAL A 158 -7.60 -18.05 0.69
C VAL A 158 -8.69 -18.13 1.76
N ILE A 159 -9.96 -18.15 1.38
CA ILE A 159 -11.09 -18.30 2.32
C ILE A 159 -10.95 -19.59 3.13
N MET A 160 -10.62 -20.71 2.48
CA MET A 160 -10.42 -21.99 3.17
C MET A 160 -9.32 -21.89 4.23
N LYS A 161 -8.18 -21.28 3.91
CA LYS A 161 -7.06 -21.10 4.85
C LYS A 161 -7.43 -20.17 6.01
N LEU A 162 -8.17 -19.10 5.76
CA LEU A 162 -8.68 -18.21 6.80
C LEU A 162 -9.66 -18.93 7.73
N ARG A 163 -10.56 -19.74 7.19
CA ARG A 163 -11.52 -20.56 7.98
C ARG A 163 -10.83 -21.61 8.85
N LEU A 164 -9.72 -22.20 8.40
CA LEU A 164 -8.94 -23.13 9.22
C LEU A 164 -8.32 -22.43 10.45
N ALA A 165 -8.07 -21.13 10.37
CA ALA A 165 -7.59 -20.36 11.50
C ALA A 165 -8.73 -19.90 12.42
N ASN A 166 -9.82 -19.39 11.84
CA ASN A 166 -11.04 -18.98 12.53
C ASN A 166 -12.28 -19.23 11.64
N ASN A 167 -13.07 -20.25 11.97
CA ASN A 167 -14.24 -20.65 11.18
C ASN A 167 -15.49 -19.78 11.44
N GLU A 168 -15.50 -18.99 12.51
CA GLU A 168 -16.67 -18.18 12.89
C GLU A 168 -16.74 -16.86 12.11
N GLN A 169 -15.64 -16.48 11.43
CA GLN A 169 -15.51 -15.17 10.81
C GLN A 169 -15.43 -15.26 9.29
N GLU A 170 -16.29 -14.49 8.61
CA GLU A 170 -16.14 -14.23 7.18
C GLU A 170 -15.16 -13.05 6.97
N TYR A 171 -14.16 -13.25 6.11
CA TYR A 171 -13.13 -12.25 5.82
C TYR A 171 -13.20 -11.67 4.41
N ILE A 172 -13.66 -12.45 3.43
CA ILE A 172 -13.79 -12.06 2.04
C ILE A 172 -15.18 -12.41 1.56
N LYS A 173 -15.86 -11.45 0.93
CA LYS A 173 -17.18 -11.67 0.33
C LYS A 173 -17.23 -11.24 -1.12
N ARG A 174 -18.10 -11.89 -1.87
CA ARG A 174 -18.43 -11.51 -3.23
C ARG A 174 -19.27 -10.22 -3.22
N PHE A 175 -19.00 -9.33 -4.13
CA PHE A 175 -19.74 -8.09 -4.33
C PHE A 175 -20.20 -8.00 -5.80
N GLY A 176 -21.52 -8.05 -6.03
CA GLY A 176 -22.07 -8.14 -7.38
C GLY A 176 -21.72 -9.47 -8.08
N LYS A 177 -21.64 -9.43 -9.42
CA LYS A 177 -21.39 -10.64 -10.23
C LYS A 177 -19.92 -11.07 -10.22
N ASP A 178 -19.01 -10.12 -10.40
CA ASP A 178 -17.60 -10.38 -10.72
C ASP A 178 -16.61 -9.54 -9.89
N SER A 179 -16.95 -9.27 -8.64
CA SER A 179 -16.07 -8.51 -7.76
C SER A 179 -15.99 -9.14 -6.36
N TYR A 180 -14.90 -8.86 -5.67
CA TYR A 180 -14.65 -9.31 -4.29
C TYR A 180 -14.15 -8.15 -3.44
N LYS A 181 -14.46 -8.18 -2.15
CA LYS A 181 -13.96 -7.25 -1.13
C LYS A 181 -13.84 -7.92 0.22
N MET A 182 -13.21 -7.23 1.18
CA MET A 182 -13.22 -7.70 2.57
C MET A 182 -14.65 -7.64 3.15
N ALA A 183 -14.99 -8.58 4.03
CA ALA A 183 -16.30 -8.70 4.68
C ALA A 183 -16.29 -7.98 6.05
N PHE A 184 -17.19 -7.05 6.22
CA PHE A 184 -17.45 -6.32 7.48
C PHE A 184 -18.59 -6.96 8.22
#